data_e8c72c9b237ab2e8744e6712ed10b99b
#
_entry.id   e8c72c9b237ab2e8744e6712ed10b99b
#
_cell.length_a   1.000
_cell.length_b   1.000
_cell.length_c   1.000
_cell.angle_alpha   90.00
_cell.angle_beta   90.00
_cell.angle_gamma   90.00
#
_symmetry.space_group_name_H-M   'P 1'
#
loop_
_entity.id
_entity.type
_entity.pdbx_description
1 polymer ?
#
loop_
_entity_poly.entity_id
_entity_poly.type
_entity_poly.pdbx_seq_one_letter_code
_entity_poly.pdbx_strand_id
1 'polypeptide(L)'
;MRPEHSIFTDKGGRPVNEDCADAVRCGDRYCFIVCDGLGGHGMGDKASRLVTEALKKHFTACRSIEEFAAGALPRAQNELLEAQRSDPRLRRMSTTAVVLCIEGDKGLCLHIGDSRLYHFRDGKVLSRTKDHSIPQVLCLTGEITEQEIRRHPDRNKLLRALGDDTDELRTDRSEFDVKAGDAFLLCTDGFWEPVTEEEMEQLLSANPKPAKWLSAMAKTAMKNGRNTNMDNCTAVAVAIRE
;
A
#
# COMPACT_ATOMS: atom_id res chain seq x y z
N MET A 1 17.41 -1.54 15.75
CA MET A 1 17.18 -0.90 14.42
C MET A 1 16.08 0.12 14.53
N ARG A 2 16.22 1.28 13.86
CA ARG A 2 15.22 2.37 13.93
C ARG A 2 14.71 2.70 12.53
N PRO A 3 13.42 2.46 12.22
CA PRO A 3 12.80 2.92 10.98
C PRO A 3 12.67 4.45 10.96
N GLU A 4 13.17 5.06 9.88
CA GLU A 4 12.86 6.45 9.48
C GLU A 4 11.89 6.39 8.30
N HIS A 5 10.92 7.30 8.23
CA HIS A 5 9.93 7.28 7.15
C HIS A 5 9.57 8.68 6.65
N SER A 6 8.92 8.69 5.50
CA SER A 6 8.27 9.87 4.91
C SER A 6 7.02 9.44 4.15
N ILE A 7 6.01 10.28 4.15
CA ILE A 7 4.73 10.07 3.46
C ILE A 7 4.57 11.13 2.39
N PHE A 8 4.09 10.73 1.23
CA PHE A 8 3.68 11.59 0.13
C PHE A 8 2.27 11.20 -0.30
N THR A 9 1.42 12.18 -0.54
CA THR A 9 0.09 11.98 -1.11
C THR A 9 -0.29 13.17 -1.97
N ASP A 10 -0.87 12.92 -3.12
CA ASP A 10 -1.37 13.91 -4.07
C ASP A 10 -2.62 13.37 -4.77
N LYS A 11 -3.59 14.23 -5.04
CA LYS A 11 -4.82 13.82 -5.72
C LYS A 11 -4.64 13.50 -7.21
N GLY A 12 -3.49 13.78 -7.78
CA GLY A 12 -3.26 13.64 -9.22
C GLY A 12 -4.22 14.50 -10.06
N GLY A 13 -4.79 13.87 -11.06
CA GLY A 13 -5.81 14.48 -11.93
C GLY A 13 -7.25 14.36 -11.43
N ARG A 14 -7.46 13.69 -10.28
CA ARG A 14 -8.80 13.42 -9.73
C ARG A 14 -9.36 14.62 -8.96
N PRO A 15 -10.70 14.79 -8.85
CA PRO A 15 -11.31 15.83 -8.04
C PRO A 15 -11.07 15.64 -6.53
N VAL A 16 -11.04 14.40 -6.07
CA VAL A 16 -10.88 14.00 -4.66
C VAL A 16 -9.68 13.08 -4.55
N ASN A 17 -8.98 13.12 -3.42
CA ASN A 17 -7.99 12.13 -3.05
C ASN A 17 -8.67 11.04 -2.22
N GLU A 18 -8.82 9.86 -2.79
CA GLU A 18 -9.43 8.69 -2.15
C GLU A 18 -8.37 7.79 -1.48
N ASP A 19 -7.08 8.08 -1.68
CA ASP A 19 -5.98 7.41 -0.97
C ASP A 19 -5.89 7.89 0.49
N CYS A 20 -5.42 7.00 1.35
CA CYS A 20 -5.05 7.30 2.72
C CYS A 20 -3.76 6.58 3.11
N ALA A 21 -2.85 7.29 3.77
CA ALA A 21 -1.62 6.70 4.29
C ALA A 21 -1.33 7.23 5.69
N ASP A 22 -0.79 6.39 6.56
CA ASP A 22 -0.39 6.79 7.89
C ASP A 22 0.73 5.89 8.45
N ALA A 23 1.34 6.33 9.54
CA ALA A 23 2.35 5.61 10.27
C ALA A 23 2.07 5.71 11.79
N VAL A 24 2.19 4.60 12.49
CA VAL A 24 2.03 4.55 13.95
C VAL A 24 3.18 3.82 14.61
N ARG A 25 3.61 4.32 15.77
CA ARG A 25 4.66 3.72 16.59
C ARG A 25 4.13 3.42 17.99
N CYS A 26 4.39 2.21 18.47
CA CYS A 26 4.09 1.79 19.84
C CYS A 26 5.35 1.14 20.47
N GLY A 27 6.11 1.92 21.25
CA GLY A 27 7.40 1.46 21.78
C GLY A 27 8.43 1.28 20.67
N ASP A 28 8.86 0.03 20.48
CA ASP A 28 9.78 -0.42 19.43
C ASP A 28 9.09 -1.06 18.22
N ARG A 29 7.76 -1.07 18.21
CA ARG A 29 6.92 -1.54 17.11
C ARG A 29 6.49 -0.38 16.20
N TYR A 30 6.53 -0.61 14.90
CA TYR A 30 6.16 0.35 13.87
C TYR A 30 5.16 -0.28 12.91
N CYS A 31 4.18 0.51 12.47
CA CYS A 31 3.22 0.11 11.45
C CYS A 31 3.07 1.24 10.45
N PHE A 32 3.17 0.91 9.16
CA PHE A 32 2.99 1.80 8.03
C PHE A 32 1.85 1.26 7.20
N ILE A 33 0.93 2.13 6.78
CA ILE A 33 -0.33 1.76 6.16
C ILE A 33 -0.52 2.62 4.91
N VAL A 34 -0.91 1.99 3.80
CA VAL A 34 -1.39 2.65 2.58
C VAL A 34 -2.66 1.95 2.15
N CYS A 35 -3.70 2.73 1.91
CA CYS A 35 -5.01 2.29 1.44
C CYS A 35 -5.42 3.14 0.23
N ASP A 36 -5.84 2.50 -0.86
CA ASP A 36 -6.40 3.11 -2.06
C ASP A 36 -7.91 2.93 -2.04
N GLY A 37 -8.63 4.02 -1.97
CA GLY A 37 -10.08 4.01 -1.83
C GLY A 37 -10.78 3.83 -3.15
N LEU A 38 -11.66 2.83 -3.21
CA LEU A 38 -12.43 2.45 -4.38
C LEU A 38 -13.91 2.76 -4.13
N GLY A 39 -14.56 3.36 -5.09
CA GLY A 39 -15.98 3.63 -4.98
C GLY A 39 -16.37 4.88 -5.76
N GLY A 40 -17.18 4.74 -6.77
CA GLY A 40 -17.65 5.89 -7.53
C GLY A 40 -18.35 6.92 -6.64
N HIS A 41 -18.24 8.22 -6.98
CA HIS A 41 -18.88 9.34 -6.31
C HIS A 41 -18.30 9.74 -4.94
N GLY A 42 -16.99 9.56 -4.70
CA GLY A 42 -16.32 10.06 -3.51
C GLY A 42 -16.60 9.25 -2.25
N MET A 43 -16.80 7.94 -2.37
CA MET A 43 -16.94 7.06 -1.22
C MET A 43 -15.65 6.33 -0.89
N GLY A 44 -14.69 6.28 -1.80
CA GLY A 44 -13.37 5.65 -1.60
C GLY A 44 -12.57 6.35 -0.49
N ASP A 45 -12.64 7.68 -0.39
CA ASP A 45 -11.97 8.45 0.67
C ASP A 45 -12.44 8.05 2.07
N LYS A 46 -13.73 7.72 2.23
CA LYS A 46 -14.27 7.23 3.50
C LYS A 46 -13.81 5.81 3.82
N ALA A 47 -13.76 4.94 2.80
CA ALA A 47 -13.31 3.57 2.97
C ALA A 47 -11.84 3.52 3.39
N SER A 48 -10.95 4.18 2.64
CA SER A 48 -9.51 4.20 2.92
C SER A 48 -9.18 4.79 4.29
N ARG A 49 -9.86 5.90 4.68
CA ARG A 49 -9.70 6.52 6.00
C ARG A 49 -10.21 5.62 7.13
N LEU A 50 -11.41 5.02 6.98
CA LEU A 50 -11.98 4.13 7.99
C LEU A 50 -11.05 2.95 8.23
N VAL A 51 -10.59 2.29 7.17
CA VAL A 51 -9.67 1.15 7.28
C VAL A 51 -8.33 1.56 7.90
N THR A 52 -7.74 2.69 7.49
CA THR A 52 -6.50 3.20 8.07
C THR A 52 -6.65 3.45 9.58
N GLU A 53 -7.73 4.09 10.02
CA GLU A 53 -7.98 4.35 11.44
C GLU A 53 -8.26 3.06 12.23
N ALA A 54 -9.02 2.11 11.67
CA ALA A 54 -9.27 0.80 12.29
C ALA A 54 -7.96 0.04 12.51
N LEU A 55 -7.08 0.01 11.50
CA LEU A 55 -5.77 -0.64 11.58
C LEU A 55 -4.87 0.02 12.64
N LYS A 56 -4.79 1.36 12.67
CA LYS A 56 -4.03 2.10 13.69
C LYS A 56 -4.51 1.81 15.10
N LYS A 57 -5.83 1.89 15.32
CA LYS A 57 -6.45 1.60 16.61
C LYS A 57 -6.16 0.16 17.06
N HIS A 58 -6.28 -0.80 16.15
CA HIS A 58 -5.99 -2.20 16.47
C HIS A 58 -4.50 -2.39 16.77
N PHE A 59 -3.58 -1.80 15.98
CA PHE A 59 -2.14 -1.89 16.23
C PHE A 59 -1.74 -1.35 17.61
N THR A 60 -2.32 -0.23 18.03
CA THR A 60 -2.05 0.35 19.36
C THR A 60 -2.54 -0.53 20.52
N ALA A 61 -3.58 -1.31 20.30
CA ALA A 61 -4.16 -2.22 21.30
C ALA A 61 -3.41 -3.55 21.42
N CYS A 62 -2.69 -3.99 20.38
CA CYS A 62 -1.96 -5.25 20.37
C CYS A 62 -0.60 -5.14 21.06
N ARG A 63 -0.07 -6.27 21.51
CA ARG A 63 1.22 -6.37 22.22
C ARG A 63 2.40 -6.71 21.31
N SER A 64 2.13 -7.33 20.15
CA SER A 64 3.13 -7.70 19.14
C SER A 64 2.57 -7.53 17.72
N ILE A 65 3.46 -7.57 16.72
CA ILE A 65 3.04 -7.51 15.30
C ILE A 65 2.33 -8.79 14.87
N GLU A 66 2.62 -9.93 15.49
CA GLU A 66 1.93 -11.19 15.24
C GLU A 66 0.48 -11.15 15.74
N GLU A 67 0.26 -10.66 16.98
CA GLU A 67 -1.09 -10.46 17.53
C GLU A 67 -1.91 -9.52 16.66
N PHE A 68 -1.31 -8.42 16.21
CA PHE A 68 -1.95 -7.49 15.28
C PHE A 68 -2.33 -8.18 13.97
N ALA A 69 -1.39 -8.86 13.34
CA ALA A 69 -1.57 -9.47 12.03
C ALA A 69 -2.68 -10.53 12.01
N ALA A 70 -2.87 -11.26 13.11
CA ALA A 70 -3.89 -12.30 13.22
C ALA A 70 -5.33 -11.77 13.03
N GLY A 71 -5.57 -10.50 13.33
CA GLY A 71 -6.91 -9.92 13.28
C GLY A 71 -7.05 -8.59 12.53
N ALA A 72 -5.96 -8.03 12.00
CA ALA A 72 -5.95 -6.67 11.46
C ALA A 72 -6.94 -6.47 10.31
N LEU A 73 -6.78 -7.21 9.21
CA LEU A 73 -7.63 -7.06 8.04
C LEU A 73 -9.05 -7.58 8.26
N PRO A 74 -9.30 -8.71 8.93
CA PRO A 74 -10.66 -9.14 9.29
C PRO A 74 -11.43 -8.13 10.12
N ARG A 75 -10.78 -7.46 11.10
CA ARG A 75 -11.45 -6.42 11.91
C ARG A 75 -11.77 -5.19 11.07
N ALA A 76 -10.82 -4.73 10.25
CA ALA A 76 -11.03 -3.60 9.34
C ALA A 76 -12.17 -3.89 8.33
N GLN A 77 -12.24 -5.12 7.80
CA GLN A 77 -13.34 -5.57 6.96
C GLN A 77 -14.69 -5.47 7.68
N ASN A 78 -14.77 -5.99 8.91
CA ASN A 78 -16.01 -5.95 9.68
C ASN A 78 -16.47 -4.51 9.96
N GLU A 79 -15.57 -3.60 10.36
CA GLU A 79 -15.90 -2.20 10.59
C GLU A 79 -16.39 -1.52 9.29
N LEU A 80 -15.78 -1.86 8.14
CA LEU A 80 -16.17 -1.34 6.84
C LEU A 80 -17.57 -1.85 6.42
N LEU A 81 -17.84 -3.16 6.57
CA LEU A 81 -19.14 -3.76 6.29
C LEU A 81 -20.25 -3.24 7.23
N GLU A 82 -19.94 -3.00 8.50
CA GLU A 82 -20.88 -2.37 9.44
C GLU A 82 -21.24 -0.94 8.99
N ALA A 83 -20.26 -0.14 8.56
CA ALA A 83 -20.51 1.18 8.02
C ALA A 83 -21.36 1.14 6.74
N GLN A 84 -21.11 0.20 5.83
CA GLN A 84 -21.93 -0.01 4.62
C GLN A 84 -23.39 -0.37 4.95
N ARG A 85 -23.60 -1.19 6.00
CA ARG A 85 -24.96 -1.57 6.46
C ARG A 85 -25.70 -0.42 7.14
N SER A 86 -24.96 0.45 7.84
CA SER A 86 -25.54 1.58 8.58
C SER A 86 -25.98 2.75 7.68
N ASP A 87 -25.37 2.93 6.51
CA ASP A 87 -25.69 4.01 5.58
C ASP A 87 -25.72 3.50 4.13
N PRO A 88 -26.92 3.49 3.48
CA PRO A 88 -27.05 3.02 2.09
C PRO A 88 -26.15 3.76 1.07
N ARG A 89 -25.74 5.00 1.40
CA ARG A 89 -24.82 5.77 0.55
C ARG A 89 -23.41 5.18 0.54
N LEU A 90 -23.03 4.45 1.59
CA LEU A 90 -21.71 3.83 1.75
C LEU A 90 -21.63 2.41 1.19
N ARG A 91 -22.73 1.87 0.66
CA ARG A 91 -22.87 0.45 0.30
C ARG A 91 -21.81 -0.09 -0.68
N ARG A 92 -21.18 0.79 -1.46
CA ARG A 92 -20.17 0.42 -2.46
C ARG A 92 -18.78 0.95 -2.14
N MET A 93 -18.56 1.46 -0.94
CA MET A 93 -17.24 1.90 -0.54
C MET A 93 -16.34 0.68 -0.31
N SER A 94 -15.20 0.65 -0.93
CA SER A 94 -14.18 -0.37 -0.75
C SER A 94 -12.79 0.24 -0.79
N THR A 95 -11.78 -0.50 -0.42
CA THR A 95 -10.40 -0.02 -0.44
C THR A 95 -9.42 -1.17 -0.51
N THR A 96 -8.26 -0.94 -1.13
CA THR A 96 -7.09 -1.78 -0.95
C THR A 96 -6.50 -1.57 0.45
N ALA A 97 -5.59 -2.42 0.84
CA ALA A 97 -4.72 -2.18 1.99
C ALA A 97 -3.37 -2.87 1.80
N VAL A 98 -2.29 -2.14 2.02
CA VAL A 98 -0.95 -2.68 2.21
C VAL A 98 -0.37 -2.14 3.51
N VAL A 99 0.07 -3.05 4.36
CA VAL A 99 0.52 -2.73 5.73
C VAL A 99 1.89 -3.36 5.95
N LEU A 100 2.85 -2.56 6.40
CA LEU A 100 4.16 -3.03 6.85
C LEU A 100 4.26 -2.84 8.36
N CYS A 101 4.49 -3.92 9.09
CA CYS A 101 4.83 -3.88 10.51
C CYS A 101 6.30 -4.26 10.71
N ILE A 102 6.98 -3.59 11.65
CA ILE A 102 8.37 -3.86 12.03
C ILE A 102 8.48 -3.91 13.55
N GLU A 103 9.09 -4.96 14.07
CA GLU A 103 9.41 -5.15 15.49
C GLU A 103 10.79 -5.82 15.61
N GLY A 104 11.78 -5.08 16.13
CA GLY A 104 13.16 -5.56 16.20
C GLY A 104 13.74 -5.81 14.79
N ASP A 105 14.08 -7.07 14.50
CA ASP A 105 14.58 -7.55 13.21
C ASP A 105 13.52 -8.28 12.38
N LYS A 106 12.25 -8.26 12.81
CA LYS A 106 11.14 -8.89 12.12
C LYS A 106 10.34 -7.88 11.33
N GLY A 107 10.02 -8.21 10.09
CA GLY A 107 9.09 -7.53 9.22
C GLY A 107 7.88 -8.42 8.90
N LEU A 108 6.71 -7.82 8.84
CA LEU A 108 5.46 -8.47 8.47
C LEU A 108 4.69 -7.58 7.52
N CYS A 109 4.24 -8.15 6.41
CA CYS A 109 3.34 -7.49 5.46
C CYS A 109 1.96 -8.14 5.47
N LEU A 110 0.92 -7.31 5.49
CA LEU A 110 -0.46 -7.70 5.19
C LEU A 110 -0.90 -6.96 3.94
N HIS A 111 -1.60 -7.67 3.05
CA HIS A 111 -1.93 -7.10 1.75
C HIS A 111 -3.27 -7.60 1.21
N ILE A 112 -4.03 -6.66 0.61
CA ILE A 112 -5.20 -6.92 -0.23
C ILE A 112 -5.34 -5.81 -1.27
N GLY A 113 -5.55 -6.16 -2.54
CA GLY A 113 -5.67 -5.22 -3.67
C GLY A 113 -4.40 -5.17 -4.52
N ASP A 114 -4.11 -4.02 -5.11
CA ASP A 114 -2.98 -3.75 -6.01
C ASP A 114 -2.06 -2.61 -5.52
N SER A 115 -2.33 -2.04 -4.35
CA SER A 115 -1.35 -1.24 -3.63
C SER A 115 -0.18 -2.13 -3.22
N ARG A 116 1.05 -1.69 -3.41
CA ARG A 116 2.23 -2.56 -3.32
C ARG A 116 3.13 -2.22 -2.14
N LEU A 117 3.76 -3.25 -1.56
CA LEU A 117 4.97 -3.14 -0.76
C LEU A 117 6.16 -3.64 -1.59
N TYR A 118 7.16 -2.78 -1.75
CA TYR A 118 8.48 -3.14 -2.24
C TYR A 118 9.47 -3.21 -1.07
N HIS A 119 10.27 -4.26 -1.02
CA HIS A 119 11.40 -4.40 -0.11
C HIS A 119 12.70 -4.26 -0.90
N PHE A 120 13.55 -3.33 -0.50
CA PHE A 120 14.85 -3.08 -1.10
C PHE A 120 15.95 -3.49 -0.13
N ARG A 121 16.95 -4.20 -0.63
CA ARG A 121 18.20 -4.54 0.06
C ARG A 121 19.37 -4.28 -0.87
N ASP A 122 20.45 -3.71 -0.35
CA ASP A 122 21.62 -3.32 -1.14
C ASP A 122 21.27 -2.43 -2.35
N GLY A 123 20.26 -1.58 -2.22
CA GLY A 123 19.79 -0.67 -3.26
C GLY A 123 19.01 -1.32 -4.39
N LYS A 124 18.67 -2.61 -4.28
CA LYS A 124 17.93 -3.39 -5.27
C LYS A 124 16.59 -3.88 -4.72
N VAL A 125 15.60 -4.02 -5.59
CA VAL A 125 14.33 -4.69 -5.23
C VAL A 125 14.62 -6.14 -4.90
N LEU A 126 14.42 -6.51 -3.65
CA LEU A 126 14.53 -7.88 -3.15
C LEU A 126 13.23 -8.65 -3.38
N SER A 127 12.11 -8.00 -3.11
CA SER A 127 10.77 -8.58 -3.28
C SER A 127 9.70 -7.49 -3.40
N ARG A 128 8.54 -7.86 -3.93
CA ARG A 128 7.32 -7.04 -3.88
C ARG A 128 6.07 -7.91 -3.67
N THR A 129 5.00 -7.32 -3.19
CA THR A 129 3.66 -7.94 -3.15
C THR A 129 3.17 -8.22 -4.58
N LYS A 130 2.35 -9.25 -4.74
CA LYS A 130 1.66 -9.56 -6.00
C LYS A 130 0.25 -9.02 -5.96
N ASP A 131 -0.16 -8.31 -7.00
CA ASP A 131 -1.45 -7.63 -7.04
C ASP A 131 -2.61 -8.63 -7.04
N HIS A 132 -3.69 -8.31 -6.37
CA HIS A 132 -4.95 -9.04 -6.52
C HIS A 132 -5.75 -8.45 -7.69
N SER A 133 -5.23 -8.60 -8.91
CA SER A 133 -5.78 -8.01 -10.13
C SER A 133 -5.78 -9.01 -11.31
N ILE A 134 -6.58 -8.72 -12.33
CA ILE A 134 -6.63 -9.54 -13.55
C ILE A 134 -5.25 -9.61 -14.22
N PRO A 135 -4.51 -8.51 -14.44
CA PRO A 135 -3.19 -8.60 -15.09
C PRO A 135 -2.18 -9.42 -14.30
N GLN A 136 -2.25 -9.40 -12.96
CA GLN A 136 -1.34 -10.25 -12.17
C GLN A 136 -1.64 -11.74 -12.37
N VAL A 137 -2.90 -12.14 -12.55
CA VAL A 137 -3.25 -13.53 -12.90
C VAL A 137 -2.68 -13.90 -14.27
N LEU A 138 -2.85 -13.05 -15.28
CA LEU A 138 -2.30 -13.26 -16.62
C LEU A 138 -0.76 -13.35 -16.59
N CYS A 139 -0.11 -12.58 -15.73
CA CYS A 139 1.33 -12.68 -15.52
C CYS A 139 1.71 -14.02 -14.87
N LEU A 140 0.97 -14.49 -13.88
CA LEU A 140 1.22 -15.79 -13.22
C LEU A 140 1.00 -16.99 -14.16
N THR A 141 0.08 -16.88 -15.13
CA THR A 141 -0.15 -17.90 -16.16
C THR A 141 0.84 -17.82 -17.34
N GLY A 142 1.68 -16.77 -17.36
CA GLY A 142 2.68 -16.57 -18.41
C GLY A 142 2.13 -15.94 -19.70
N GLU A 143 0.91 -15.42 -19.67
CA GLU A 143 0.29 -14.74 -20.81
C GLU A 143 0.85 -13.33 -21.04
N ILE A 144 1.27 -12.65 -19.96
CA ILE A 144 1.95 -11.36 -20.01
C ILE A 144 3.16 -11.35 -19.07
N THR A 145 4.06 -10.39 -19.27
CA THR A 145 5.22 -10.14 -18.40
C THR A 145 4.83 -9.21 -17.24
N GLU A 146 5.65 -9.15 -16.18
CA GLU A 146 5.46 -8.20 -15.06
C GLU A 146 5.48 -6.73 -15.53
N GLN A 147 6.26 -6.41 -16.54
CA GLN A 147 6.35 -5.05 -17.10
C GLN A 147 5.07 -4.65 -17.83
N GLU A 148 4.35 -5.60 -18.42
CA GLU A 148 3.09 -5.37 -19.13
C GLU A 148 1.93 -5.10 -18.19
N ILE A 149 1.99 -5.51 -16.91
CA ILE A 149 0.95 -5.22 -15.89
C ILE A 149 0.66 -3.72 -15.84
N ARG A 150 1.69 -2.86 -15.82
CA ARG A 150 1.56 -1.39 -15.71
C ARG A 150 0.74 -0.73 -16.81
N ARG A 151 0.67 -1.35 -18.00
CA ARG A 151 0.04 -0.81 -19.20
C ARG A 151 -1.14 -1.64 -19.68
N HIS A 152 -1.50 -2.69 -18.92
CA HIS A 152 -2.60 -3.56 -19.31
C HIS A 152 -3.93 -2.78 -19.31
N PRO A 153 -4.82 -2.96 -20.29
CA PRO A 153 -6.10 -2.26 -20.37
C PRO A 153 -7.00 -2.54 -19.15
N ASP A 154 -6.88 -3.73 -18.56
CA ASP A 154 -7.63 -4.16 -17.37
C ASP A 154 -6.86 -3.97 -16.04
N ARG A 155 -5.82 -3.12 -16.00
CA ARG A 155 -4.99 -2.95 -14.80
C ARG A 155 -5.76 -2.54 -13.54
N ASN A 156 -6.85 -1.79 -13.72
CA ASN A 156 -7.71 -1.34 -12.62
C ASN A 156 -8.79 -2.37 -12.23
N LYS A 157 -8.77 -3.60 -12.80
CA LYS A 157 -9.73 -4.65 -12.45
C LYS A 157 -9.20 -5.49 -11.31
N LEU A 158 -9.60 -5.12 -10.11
CA LEU A 158 -9.27 -5.86 -8.89
C LEU A 158 -10.12 -7.12 -8.78
N LEU A 159 -9.53 -8.12 -8.15
CA LEU A 159 -10.17 -9.39 -7.79
C LEU A 159 -10.54 -9.46 -6.31
N ARG A 160 -9.93 -8.58 -5.49
CA ARG A 160 -10.13 -8.54 -4.04
C ARG A 160 -9.88 -7.13 -3.51
N ALA A 161 -10.78 -6.68 -2.65
CA ALA A 161 -10.65 -5.45 -1.88
C ALA A 161 -11.33 -5.62 -0.50
N LEU A 162 -11.01 -4.76 0.45
CA LEU A 162 -11.81 -4.61 1.66
C LEU A 162 -13.12 -3.89 1.32
N GLY A 163 -14.22 -4.34 1.91
CA GLY A 163 -15.56 -3.83 1.63
C GLY A 163 -16.34 -4.67 0.62
N ASP A 164 -15.70 -5.63 -0.05
CA ASP A 164 -16.40 -6.62 -0.84
C ASP A 164 -17.14 -7.59 0.10
N ASP A 165 -18.45 -7.76 -0.10
CA ASP A 165 -19.28 -8.68 0.67
C ASP A 165 -19.12 -10.10 0.10
N THR A 166 -18.02 -10.74 0.50
CA THR A 166 -17.67 -12.11 0.11
C THR A 166 -17.73 -13.04 1.30
N ASP A 167 -18.07 -14.31 1.08
CA ASP A 167 -18.16 -15.32 2.14
C ASP A 167 -16.81 -15.53 2.86
N GLU A 168 -15.69 -15.24 2.19
CA GLU A 168 -14.35 -15.41 2.74
C GLU A 168 -13.42 -14.26 2.34
N LEU A 169 -12.91 -13.53 3.35
CA LEU A 169 -11.88 -12.52 3.14
C LEU A 169 -10.53 -13.20 2.87
N ARG A 170 -10.04 -13.13 1.64
CA ARG A 170 -8.73 -13.67 1.23
C ARG A 170 -7.71 -12.57 1.15
N THR A 171 -6.76 -12.57 2.07
CA THR A 171 -5.66 -11.60 2.18
C THR A 171 -4.33 -12.33 2.13
N ASP A 172 -3.29 -11.63 1.71
CA ASP A 172 -1.93 -12.15 1.75
C ASP A 172 -1.21 -11.68 3.01
N ARG A 173 -0.41 -12.57 3.57
CA ARG A 173 0.51 -12.31 4.69
C ARG A 173 1.89 -12.84 4.32
N SER A 174 2.92 -12.04 4.56
CA SER A 174 4.31 -12.47 4.44
C SER A 174 5.13 -11.96 5.61
N GLU A 175 6.14 -12.76 6.01
CA GLU A 175 7.10 -12.44 7.06
C GLU A 175 8.50 -12.49 6.49
N PHE A 176 9.38 -11.61 6.98
CA PHE A 176 10.75 -11.51 6.50
C PHE A 176 11.66 -10.86 7.55
N ASP A 177 12.96 -11.13 7.41
CA ASP A 177 13.97 -10.49 8.24
C ASP A 177 14.23 -9.06 7.75
N VAL A 178 14.31 -8.14 8.68
CA VAL A 178 14.68 -6.73 8.48
C VAL A 178 16.13 -6.53 8.89
N LYS A 179 16.90 -5.83 8.06
CA LYS A 179 18.32 -5.52 8.32
C LYS A 179 18.57 -4.03 8.25
N ALA A 180 19.58 -3.57 8.96
CA ALA A 180 20.08 -2.21 8.78
C ALA A 180 20.49 -1.99 7.31
N GLY A 181 20.09 -0.87 6.74
CA GLY A 181 20.26 -0.57 5.31
C GLY A 181 19.10 -1.00 4.40
N ASP A 182 18.17 -1.82 4.88
CA ASP A 182 16.95 -2.11 4.12
C ASP A 182 16.13 -0.83 3.93
N ALA A 183 15.42 -0.78 2.79
CA ALA A 183 14.41 0.23 2.53
C ALA A 183 13.10 -0.43 2.07
N PHE A 184 11.99 0.24 2.34
CA PHE A 184 10.67 -0.21 1.95
C PHE A 184 9.90 0.93 1.29
N LEU A 185 9.04 0.59 0.34
CA LEU A 185 8.11 1.52 -0.29
C LEU A 185 6.73 0.87 -0.31
N LEU A 186 5.77 1.49 0.40
CA LEU A 186 4.35 1.17 0.26
C LEU A 186 3.76 2.21 -0.67
N CYS A 187 2.95 1.81 -1.67
CA CYS A 187 2.39 2.78 -2.61
C CYS A 187 1.13 2.28 -3.30
N THR A 188 0.27 3.23 -3.70
CA THR A 188 -0.89 3.00 -4.55
C THR A 188 -0.49 2.89 -6.02
N ASP A 189 -1.42 2.47 -6.88
CA ASP A 189 -1.20 2.28 -8.32
C ASP A 189 -0.80 3.58 -9.03
N GLY A 190 -1.44 4.71 -8.70
CA GLY A 190 -1.06 6.01 -9.24
C GLY A 190 0.37 6.46 -8.91
N PHE A 191 1.05 5.78 -7.96
CA PHE A 191 2.46 6.00 -7.67
C PHE A 191 3.36 5.00 -8.39
N TRP A 192 3.08 3.67 -8.32
CA TRP A 192 3.98 2.68 -8.90
C TRP A 192 3.81 2.52 -10.42
N GLU A 193 2.64 2.81 -11.00
CA GLU A 193 2.45 2.74 -12.45
C GLU A 193 3.41 3.67 -13.22
N PRO A 194 3.54 4.96 -12.85
CA PRO A 194 4.42 5.88 -13.55
C PRO A 194 5.90 5.82 -13.17
N VAL A 195 6.30 5.03 -12.16
CA VAL A 195 7.71 4.91 -11.71
C VAL A 195 8.16 3.46 -11.80
N THR A 196 9.17 3.16 -12.63
CA THR A 196 9.66 1.80 -12.79
C THR A 196 10.55 1.37 -11.61
N GLU A 197 10.72 0.06 -11.43
CA GLU A 197 11.61 -0.48 -10.39
C GLU A 197 13.05 0.00 -10.58
N GLU A 198 13.53 0.10 -11.82
CA GLU A 198 14.86 0.62 -12.13
C GLU A 198 15.01 2.09 -11.72
N GLU A 199 13.98 2.92 -11.94
CA GLU A 199 13.95 4.30 -11.47
C GLU A 199 13.93 4.38 -9.94
N MET A 200 13.14 3.53 -9.27
CA MET A 200 13.10 3.44 -7.80
C MET A 200 14.47 3.12 -7.22
N GLU A 201 15.19 2.13 -7.78
CA GLU A 201 16.54 1.71 -7.37
C GLU A 201 17.58 2.81 -7.59
N GLN A 202 17.59 3.43 -8.77
CA GLN A 202 18.52 4.53 -9.09
C GLN A 202 18.31 5.71 -8.14
N LEU A 203 17.06 6.08 -7.88
CA LEU A 203 16.72 7.18 -6.98
C LEU A 203 17.02 6.85 -5.52
N LEU A 204 16.88 5.59 -5.07
CA LEU A 204 17.29 5.15 -3.74
C LEU A 204 18.80 5.27 -3.55
N SER A 205 19.58 4.79 -4.52
CA SER A 205 21.05 4.86 -4.49
C SER A 205 21.54 6.30 -4.42
N ALA A 206 20.91 7.21 -5.15
CA ALA A 206 21.24 8.63 -5.15
C ALA A 206 20.76 9.37 -3.89
N ASN A 207 19.72 8.89 -3.24
CA ASN A 207 19.04 9.56 -2.13
C ASN A 207 18.64 8.58 -1.02
N PRO A 208 19.55 8.09 -0.17
CA PRO A 208 19.26 7.03 0.81
C PRO A 208 18.35 7.48 1.98
N LYS A 209 18.07 8.78 2.12
CA LYS A 209 17.12 9.28 3.15
C LYS A 209 15.69 9.19 2.64
N PRO A 210 14.73 8.60 3.41
CA PRO A 210 13.36 8.38 2.96
C PRO A 210 12.71 9.62 2.34
N ALA A 211 12.82 10.77 3.00
CA ALA A 211 12.21 12.00 2.53
C ALA A 211 12.78 12.48 1.17
N LYS A 212 14.10 12.33 0.95
CA LYS A 212 14.74 12.71 -0.32
C LYS A 212 14.42 11.73 -1.44
N TRP A 213 14.47 10.43 -1.13
CA TRP A 213 14.11 9.35 -2.05
C TRP A 213 12.67 9.48 -2.51
N LEU A 214 11.73 9.59 -1.55
CA LEU A 214 10.31 9.76 -1.84
C LEU A 214 10.03 11.02 -2.65
N SER A 215 10.65 12.16 -2.29
CA SER A 215 10.48 13.41 -3.05
C SER A 215 10.99 13.30 -4.50
N ALA A 216 12.08 12.57 -4.72
CA ALA A 216 12.61 12.34 -6.07
C ALA A 216 11.68 11.45 -6.89
N MET A 217 11.19 10.33 -6.30
CA MET A 217 10.22 9.45 -6.94
C MET A 217 8.90 10.16 -7.23
N ALA A 218 8.37 10.95 -6.28
CA ALA A 218 7.13 11.72 -6.48
C ALA A 218 7.25 12.71 -7.66
N LYS A 219 8.40 13.39 -7.80
CA LYS A 219 8.66 14.25 -8.97
C LYS A 219 8.64 13.45 -10.28
N THR A 220 9.21 12.24 -10.29
CA THR A 220 9.19 11.34 -11.45
C THR A 220 7.76 10.91 -11.75
N ALA A 221 7.00 10.47 -10.74
CA ALA A 221 5.59 10.09 -10.89
C ALA A 221 4.74 11.22 -11.48
N MET A 222 4.82 12.42 -10.90
CA MET A 222 4.08 13.59 -11.36
C MET A 222 4.50 14.05 -12.76
N LYS A 223 5.77 13.90 -13.12
CA LYS A 223 6.27 14.19 -14.47
C LYS A 223 5.74 13.20 -15.50
N ASN A 224 5.81 11.90 -15.20
CA ASN A 224 5.40 10.84 -16.11
C ASN A 224 3.86 10.75 -16.23
N GLY A 225 3.13 11.08 -15.17
CA GLY A 225 1.66 11.19 -15.16
C GLY A 225 1.11 12.48 -15.78
N ARG A 226 1.98 13.46 -16.11
CA ARG A 226 1.55 14.72 -16.73
C ARG A 226 0.87 14.43 -18.08
N ASN A 227 -0.24 15.06 -18.35
CA ASN A 227 -1.07 14.87 -19.56
C ASN A 227 -1.79 13.51 -19.63
N THR A 228 -1.84 12.76 -18.53
CA THR A 228 -2.74 11.61 -18.38
C THR A 228 -3.85 11.98 -17.38
N ASN A 229 -4.89 11.15 -17.31
CA ASN A 229 -5.84 11.22 -16.20
C ASN A 229 -5.25 10.48 -14.99
N MET A 230 -4.14 11.05 -14.44
CA MET A 230 -3.37 10.45 -13.35
C MET A 230 -4.26 10.19 -12.16
N ASP A 231 -4.16 9.00 -11.59
CA ASP A 231 -4.87 8.62 -10.38
C ASP A 231 -4.33 9.31 -9.12
N ASN A 232 -5.00 9.13 -8.00
CA ASN A 232 -4.48 9.49 -6.70
C ASN A 232 -3.12 8.81 -6.52
N CYS A 233 -2.16 9.53 -5.95
CA CYS A 233 -0.77 9.13 -5.96
C CYS A 233 -0.22 9.20 -4.54
N THR A 234 -0.10 8.07 -3.87
CA THR A 234 0.29 8.01 -2.46
C THR A 234 1.39 6.99 -2.23
N ALA A 235 2.37 7.35 -1.40
CA ALA A 235 3.42 6.42 -0.99
C ALA A 235 4.00 6.73 0.39
N VAL A 236 4.50 5.68 1.05
CA VAL A 236 5.28 5.73 2.28
C VAL A 236 6.64 5.09 2.02
N ALA A 237 7.71 5.87 2.13
CA ALA A 237 9.08 5.39 2.08
C ALA A 237 9.61 5.18 3.49
N VAL A 238 10.25 4.03 3.73
CA VAL A 238 10.84 3.66 5.03
C VAL A 238 12.29 3.24 4.80
N ALA A 239 13.21 3.68 5.66
CA ALA A 239 14.60 3.21 5.66
C ALA A 239 15.00 2.76 7.07
N ILE A 240 15.69 1.63 7.16
CA ILE A 240 16.13 1.02 8.42
C ILE A 240 17.53 1.52 8.75
N ARG A 241 17.65 2.21 9.88
CA ARG A 241 18.93 2.67 10.44
C ARG A 241 19.40 1.74 11.56
N GLU A 242 20.70 1.79 11.82
CA GLU A 242 21.29 1.07 12.96
C GLU A 242 20.69 1.46 14.31
#